data_c8eb5e76e13838181f02e6103238f552
#
_entry.id   c8eb5e76e13838181f02e6103238f552
#
_cell.length_a   1.000
_cell.length_b   1.000
_cell.length_c   1.000
_cell.angle_alpha   90.00
_cell.angle_beta   90.00
_cell.angle_gamma   90.00
#
_symmetry.space_group_name_H-M   'P 1'
#
loop_
_entity.id
_entity.type
_entity.pdbx_description
1 polymer ?
#
loop_
_entity_poly.entity_id
_entity_poly.type
_entity_poly.pdbx_seq_one_letter_code
_entity_poly.pdbx_strand_id
1 'polypeptide(L)'
;MAIQWYQRSDSFLRDTTPKITLRKEHIGYNAVFTKVANLNQYNRVRPGIDYENYRIYFQFLYQDKNVKGVEGNFKDTLALYSDNPNDVTKSTGAQKLYEHHALLRNISEYENQKHRQFEVKQDLEDTSIWFAQLHPTFEHIVGPTADLKGLRGIYRYKNNGLIVYIGKGVIESRINAPKRTKWVYDTIEYSVINDPEKQFEWENFWIKKYKEDNEGKLPFYNQNSGRGH
;
A
#
# COMPACT_ATOMS: atom_id res chain seq x y z
N MET A 1 -15.98 52.23 -6.90
CA MET A 1 -16.07 50.74 -6.70
C MET A 1 -14.66 50.20 -6.60
N ALA A 2 -14.22 49.72 -5.42
CA ALA A 2 -12.87 49.19 -5.26
C ALA A 2 -12.87 47.72 -5.72
N ILE A 3 -12.01 47.37 -6.66
CA ILE A 3 -11.84 45.97 -7.13
C ILE A 3 -11.06 45.25 -6.08
N GLN A 4 -11.67 44.20 -5.49
CA GLN A 4 -11.02 43.28 -4.55
C GLN A 4 -10.43 42.12 -5.34
N TRP A 5 -9.10 42.12 -5.47
CA TRP A 5 -8.40 41.05 -6.17
C TRP A 5 -8.37 39.77 -5.28
N TYR A 6 -8.61 38.61 -5.92
CA TYR A 6 -8.45 37.32 -5.27
C TYR A 6 -6.99 37.14 -4.87
N GLN A 7 -6.74 37.11 -3.56
CA GLN A 7 -5.45 36.69 -3.02
C GLN A 7 -5.50 35.19 -2.78
N ARG A 8 -4.66 34.46 -3.52
CA ARG A 8 -4.48 33.03 -3.32
C ARG A 8 -3.94 32.85 -1.90
N SER A 9 -4.72 32.24 -1.01
CA SER A 9 -4.26 31.97 0.35
C SER A 9 -3.06 31.03 0.30
N ASP A 10 -2.03 31.30 1.09
CA ASP A 10 -0.81 30.46 1.21
C ASP A 10 -1.09 29.04 1.75
N SER A 11 -2.34 28.74 2.07
CA SER A 11 -2.80 27.42 2.53
C SER A 11 -2.67 26.30 1.49
N PHE A 12 -2.40 26.61 0.24
CA PHE A 12 -1.89 25.65 -0.74
C PHE A 12 -0.36 25.53 -0.62
N LEU A 13 0.12 25.10 0.55
CA LEU A 13 1.47 24.55 0.65
C LEU A 13 1.56 23.44 -0.40
N ARG A 14 2.30 23.70 -1.47
CA ARG A 14 2.56 22.70 -2.51
C ARG A 14 3.20 21.53 -1.81
N ASP A 15 2.60 20.37 -1.94
CA ASP A 15 3.20 19.13 -1.44
C ASP A 15 4.64 19.05 -1.98
N THR A 16 5.61 19.13 -1.09
CA THR A 16 7.05 19.09 -1.43
C THR A 16 7.63 17.69 -1.32
N THR A 17 6.81 16.71 -1.00
CA THR A 17 7.23 15.33 -0.77
C THR A 17 7.11 14.51 -2.07
N PRO A 18 8.15 13.75 -2.47
CA PRO A 18 8.07 12.80 -3.55
C PRO A 18 7.05 11.71 -3.22
N LYS A 19 6.04 11.49 -4.07
CA LYS A 19 4.98 10.51 -3.82
C LYS A 19 4.61 9.72 -5.06
N ILE A 20 4.17 8.49 -4.81
CA ILE A 20 3.40 7.69 -5.76
C ILE A 20 1.93 7.65 -5.34
N THR A 21 1.06 7.39 -6.31
CA THR A 21 -0.35 7.10 -6.08
C THR A 21 -0.71 5.82 -6.81
N LEU A 22 -1.15 4.80 -6.08
CA LEU A 22 -1.67 3.57 -6.66
C LEU A 22 -3.13 3.81 -7.06
N ARG A 23 -3.42 3.75 -8.36
CA ARG A 23 -4.77 3.90 -8.93
C ARG A 23 -5.17 2.60 -9.60
N LYS A 24 -6.46 2.39 -9.88
CA LYS A 24 -7.00 1.11 -10.39
C LYS A 24 -6.24 0.52 -11.59
N GLU A 25 -5.76 1.35 -12.48
CA GLU A 25 -5.12 0.89 -13.73
C GLU A 25 -3.67 1.35 -13.88
N HIS A 26 -3.20 2.26 -13.03
CA HIS A 26 -1.86 2.82 -13.16
C HIS A 26 -1.27 3.32 -11.83
N ILE A 27 0.04 3.49 -11.83
CA ILE A 27 0.80 4.14 -10.77
C ILE A 27 1.13 5.55 -11.26
N GLY A 28 0.67 6.56 -10.52
CA GLY A 28 1.02 7.96 -10.78
C GLY A 28 2.22 8.40 -9.95
N TYR A 29 3.08 9.21 -10.56
CA TYR A 29 4.25 9.83 -9.94
C TYR A 29 4.01 11.33 -9.86
N ASN A 30 4.03 11.92 -8.65
CA ASN A 30 3.74 13.35 -8.52
C ASN A 30 4.87 14.22 -9.11
N ALA A 31 4.59 15.51 -9.31
CA ALA A 31 5.53 16.46 -9.90
C ALA A 31 6.87 16.55 -9.14
N VAL A 32 6.81 16.44 -7.81
CA VAL A 32 8.01 16.47 -6.97
C VAL A 32 8.87 15.25 -7.24
N PHE A 33 8.29 14.05 -7.25
CA PHE A 33 9.03 12.84 -7.54
C PHE A 33 9.56 12.84 -8.98
N THR A 34 8.76 13.27 -9.95
CA THR A 34 9.19 13.39 -11.35
C THR A 34 10.42 14.30 -11.47
N LYS A 35 10.47 15.40 -10.73
CA LYS A 35 11.60 16.32 -10.71
C LYS A 35 12.82 15.76 -9.98
N VAL A 36 12.64 15.25 -8.76
CA VAL A 36 13.75 14.77 -7.90
C VAL A 36 14.44 13.56 -8.52
N ALA A 37 13.69 12.61 -9.08
CA ALA A 37 14.21 11.42 -9.74
C ALA A 37 14.52 11.66 -11.23
N ASN A 38 14.34 12.88 -11.75
CA ASN A 38 14.57 13.25 -13.15
C ASN A 38 13.87 12.29 -14.14
N LEU A 39 12.60 11.95 -13.85
CA LEU A 39 11.86 10.92 -14.61
C LEU A 39 11.67 11.26 -16.10
N ASN A 40 11.88 12.52 -16.49
CA ASN A 40 11.74 12.94 -17.89
C ASN A 40 12.80 12.34 -18.83
N GLN A 41 13.95 11.90 -18.29
CA GLN A 41 14.99 11.24 -19.08
C GLN A 41 14.74 9.74 -19.29
N TYR A 42 13.73 9.17 -18.66
CA TYR A 42 13.40 7.76 -18.73
C TYR A 42 12.09 7.53 -19.48
N ASN A 43 11.94 6.37 -20.09
CA ASN A 43 10.72 5.95 -20.77
C ASN A 43 10.22 4.56 -20.32
N ARG A 44 10.91 3.94 -19.37
CA ARG A 44 10.60 2.65 -18.79
C ARG A 44 10.77 2.67 -17.28
N VAL A 45 10.02 1.81 -16.59
CA VAL A 45 10.18 1.54 -15.18
C VAL A 45 10.10 0.02 -14.94
N ARG A 46 11.00 -0.49 -14.12
CA ARG A 46 10.95 -1.87 -13.60
C ARG A 46 10.43 -1.80 -12.17
N PRO A 47 9.20 -2.22 -11.89
CA PRO A 47 8.69 -2.35 -10.52
C PRO A 47 9.23 -3.62 -9.88
N GLY A 48 9.46 -3.59 -8.57
CA GLY A 48 9.76 -4.75 -7.73
C GLY A 48 8.93 -4.71 -6.47
N ILE A 49 8.61 -5.86 -5.87
CA ILE A 49 7.82 -5.94 -4.64
C ILE A 49 8.55 -6.81 -3.62
N ASP A 50 8.71 -6.28 -2.44
CA ASP A 50 9.20 -6.97 -1.27
C ASP A 50 8.02 -7.19 -0.30
N TYR A 51 7.55 -8.41 -0.25
CA TYR A 51 6.44 -8.80 0.63
C TYR A 51 6.85 -8.93 2.09
N GLU A 52 8.14 -9.17 2.37
CA GLU A 52 8.63 -9.27 3.74
C GLU A 52 8.62 -7.91 4.44
N ASN A 53 9.02 -6.87 3.70
CA ASN A 53 9.08 -5.51 4.19
C ASN A 53 7.90 -4.64 3.76
N TYR A 54 6.97 -5.17 2.95
CA TYR A 54 5.86 -4.41 2.36
C TYR A 54 6.34 -3.18 1.61
N ARG A 55 7.28 -3.36 0.67
CA ARG A 55 7.82 -2.26 -0.14
C ARG A 55 7.56 -2.49 -1.61
N ILE A 56 7.30 -1.41 -2.33
CA ILE A 56 7.36 -1.39 -3.79
C ILE A 56 8.60 -0.59 -4.20
N TYR A 57 9.37 -1.16 -5.11
CA TYR A 57 10.59 -0.60 -5.66
C TYR A 57 10.40 -0.17 -7.10
N PHE A 58 11.17 0.83 -7.52
CA PHE A 58 11.18 1.36 -8.88
C PHE A 58 12.60 1.57 -9.34
N GLN A 59 12.96 0.96 -10.47
CA GLN A 59 14.16 1.27 -11.23
C GLN A 59 13.74 1.91 -12.54
N PHE A 60 14.15 3.14 -12.78
CA PHE A 60 13.82 3.87 -14.00
C PHE A 60 14.89 3.64 -15.05
N LEU A 61 14.48 3.39 -16.30
CA LEU A 61 15.36 2.96 -17.38
C LEU A 61 15.04 3.74 -18.65
N TYR A 62 16.05 3.93 -19.48
CA TYR A 62 15.88 4.46 -20.84
C TYR A 62 16.05 3.32 -21.84
N GLN A 63 15.03 3.12 -22.68
CA GLN A 63 15.09 2.20 -23.81
C GLN A 63 15.15 2.99 -25.11
N ASP A 64 16.27 2.87 -25.84
CA ASP A 64 16.34 3.39 -27.20
C ASP A 64 15.55 2.46 -28.13
N LYS A 65 14.46 2.95 -28.70
CA LYS A 65 13.61 2.22 -29.63
C LYS A 65 14.30 1.92 -30.98
N ASN A 66 15.38 2.61 -31.28
CA ASN A 66 16.13 2.43 -32.53
C ASN A 66 17.17 1.30 -32.44
N VAL A 67 17.49 0.83 -31.24
CA VAL A 67 18.46 -0.26 -31.05
C VAL A 67 17.72 -1.59 -31.07
N LYS A 68 17.82 -2.33 -32.20
CA LYS A 68 17.30 -3.68 -32.32
C LYS A 68 18.11 -4.64 -31.45
N GLY A 69 17.43 -5.59 -30.78
CA GLY A 69 18.09 -6.63 -29.97
C GLY A 69 18.17 -6.37 -28.46
N VAL A 70 17.67 -5.24 -27.97
CA VAL A 70 17.65 -4.91 -26.52
C VAL A 70 16.33 -5.34 -25.85
N GLU A 71 15.42 -5.97 -26.60
CA GLU A 71 14.08 -6.38 -26.09
C GLU A 71 14.15 -7.28 -24.85
N GLY A 72 15.15 -8.16 -24.76
CA GLY A 72 15.31 -9.06 -23.63
C GLY A 72 15.52 -8.38 -22.27
N ASN A 73 16.18 -7.22 -22.26
CA ASN A 73 16.51 -6.50 -21.03
C ASN A 73 15.33 -5.68 -20.47
N PHE A 74 14.26 -5.50 -21.25
CA PHE A 74 13.11 -4.69 -20.87
C PHE A 74 11.81 -5.48 -20.73
N LYS A 75 11.88 -6.82 -20.79
CA LYS A 75 10.73 -7.72 -20.74
C LYS A 75 9.88 -7.51 -19.48
N ASP A 76 10.53 -7.23 -18.35
CA ASP A 76 9.90 -7.05 -17.05
C ASP A 76 9.70 -5.57 -16.70
N THR A 77 9.66 -4.70 -17.71
CA THR A 77 9.47 -3.26 -17.53
C THR A 77 8.13 -2.78 -18.07
N LEU A 78 7.62 -1.72 -17.48
CA LEU A 78 6.40 -1.02 -17.88
C LEU A 78 6.77 0.30 -18.58
N ALA A 79 5.92 0.76 -19.50
CA ALA A 79 6.11 2.06 -20.14
C ALA A 79 5.89 3.18 -19.13
N LEU A 80 6.76 4.19 -19.17
CA LEU A 80 6.63 5.42 -18.41
C LEU A 80 6.17 6.52 -19.36
N TYR A 81 5.08 7.18 -19.07
CA TYR A 81 4.46 8.19 -19.94
C TYR A 81 3.94 9.38 -19.15
N SER A 82 3.64 10.46 -19.86
CA SER A 82 2.86 11.60 -19.37
C SER A 82 1.52 11.62 -20.10
N ASP A 83 0.45 11.90 -19.40
CA ASP A 83 -0.89 11.99 -19.98
C ASP A 83 -0.98 13.24 -20.91
N ASN A 84 -0.21 14.27 -20.62
CA ASN A 84 -0.10 15.49 -21.41
C ASN A 84 1.39 15.86 -21.59
N PRO A 85 1.85 16.26 -22.79
CA PRO A 85 3.23 16.70 -23.03
C PRO A 85 3.72 17.83 -22.11
N ASN A 86 2.80 18.66 -21.64
CA ASN A 86 3.08 19.76 -20.71
C ASN A 86 2.95 19.35 -19.23
N ASP A 87 2.64 18.08 -18.97
CA ASP A 87 2.43 17.58 -17.61
C ASP A 87 3.77 17.35 -16.91
N VAL A 88 3.88 17.88 -15.71
CA VAL A 88 5.03 17.68 -14.83
C VAL A 88 4.95 16.37 -14.06
N THR A 89 3.91 15.58 -14.29
CA THR A 89 3.68 14.28 -13.68
C THR A 89 3.95 13.15 -14.66
N LYS A 90 4.23 11.96 -14.12
CA LYS A 90 4.39 10.74 -14.91
C LYS A 90 3.45 9.66 -14.41
N SER A 91 3.17 8.70 -15.27
CA SER A 91 2.36 7.53 -14.95
C SER A 91 2.94 6.27 -15.60
N THR A 92 2.59 5.10 -15.06
CA THR A 92 2.82 3.80 -15.70
C THR A 92 1.59 2.91 -15.57
N GLY A 93 1.22 2.22 -16.64
CA GLY A 93 0.13 1.24 -16.61
C GLY A 93 0.48 0.08 -15.68
N ALA A 94 -0.43 -0.27 -14.79
CA ALA A 94 -0.17 -1.25 -13.72
C ALA A 94 -1.20 -2.38 -13.66
N GLN A 95 -2.15 -2.48 -14.59
CA GLN A 95 -3.21 -3.49 -14.56
C GLN A 95 -2.64 -4.92 -14.43
N LYS A 96 -1.69 -5.33 -15.27
CA LYS A 96 -1.06 -6.65 -15.18
C LYS A 96 -0.29 -6.85 -13.87
N LEU A 97 0.37 -5.81 -13.37
CA LEU A 97 1.05 -5.86 -12.07
C LEU A 97 0.06 -6.15 -10.94
N TYR A 98 -1.13 -5.52 -10.96
CA TYR A 98 -2.16 -5.73 -9.96
C TYR A 98 -2.85 -7.10 -10.05
N GLU A 99 -2.95 -7.68 -11.25
CA GLU A 99 -3.45 -9.04 -11.43
C GLU A 99 -2.59 -10.08 -10.69
N HIS A 100 -1.27 -9.86 -10.64
CA HIS A 100 -0.32 -10.76 -9.97
C HIS A 100 -0.04 -10.41 -8.50
N HIS A 101 -0.40 -9.20 -8.06
CA HIS A 101 -0.05 -8.69 -6.72
C HIS A 101 -1.27 -8.16 -5.97
N ALA A 102 -1.91 -9.05 -5.20
CA ALA A 102 -3.11 -8.73 -4.42
C ALA A 102 -2.92 -7.52 -3.48
N LEU A 103 -1.73 -7.36 -2.88
CA LEU A 103 -1.36 -6.20 -2.06
C LEU A 103 -1.59 -4.89 -2.80
N LEU A 104 -1.04 -4.75 -4.00
CA LEU A 104 -1.16 -3.52 -4.79
C LEU A 104 -2.59 -3.27 -5.27
N ARG A 105 -3.26 -4.35 -5.71
CA ARG A 105 -4.67 -4.29 -6.11
C ARG A 105 -5.54 -3.77 -4.97
N ASN A 106 -5.46 -4.37 -3.80
CA ASN A 106 -6.25 -3.98 -2.63
C ASN A 106 -6.02 -2.51 -2.26
N ILE A 107 -4.77 -2.04 -2.30
CA ILE A 107 -4.46 -0.63 -2.03
C ILE A 107 -5.08 0.27 -3.11
N SER A 108 -5.01 -0.11 -4.38
CA SER A 108 -5.51 0.70 -5.50
C SER A 108 -7.03 0.91 -5.46
N GLU A 109 -7.75 0.05 -4.76
CA GLU A 109 -9.22 0.05 -4.63
C GLU A 109 -9.73 0.90 -3.45
N TYR A 110 -8.86 1.39 -2.55
CA TYR A 110 -9.34 2.26 -1.47
C TYR A 110 -10.03 3.51 -2.02
N GLU A 111 -11.19 3.86 -1.49
CA GLU A 111 -11.94 5.06 -1.90
C GLU A 111 -11.17 6.33 -1.55
N ASN A 112 -10.63 6.40 -0.33
CA ASN A 112 -9.86 7.55 0.11
C ASN A 112 -8.49 7.59 -0.57
N GLN A 113 -8.26 8.61 -1.39
CA GLN A 113 -7.00 8.80 -2.14
C GLN A 113 -5.77 8.85 -1.22
N LYS A 114 -5.89 9.38 -0.01
CA LYS A 114 -4.77 9.46 0.94
C LYS A 114 -4.21 8.07 1.28
N HIS A 115 -5.06 7.04 1.31
CA HIS A 115 -4.66 5.67 1.59
C HIS A 115 -3.99 4.96 0.40
N ARG A 116 -3.95 5.61 -0.76
CA ARG A 116 -3.31 5.13 -1.98
C ARG A 116 -2.03 5.91 -2.31
N GLN A 117 -1.67 6.90 -1.49
CA GLN A 117 -0.50 7.73 -1.67
C GLN A 117 0.61 7.33 -0.70
N PHE A 118 1.81 7.18 -1.23
CA PHE A 118 2.98 6.78 -0.45
C PHE A 118 4.16 7.67 -0.77
N GLU A 119 4.87 8.08 0.27
CA GLU A 119 6.15 8.77 0.14
C GLU A 119 7.18 7.83 -0.49
N VAL A 120 7.98 8.38 -1.39
CA VAL A 120 9.06 7.64 -2.08
C VAL A 120 10.39 8.12 -1.58
N LYS A 121 11.27 7.17 -1.30
CA LYS A 121 12.66 7.40 -0.86
C LYS A 121 13.61 6.75 -1.84
N GLN A 122 14.77 7.37 -2.02
CA GLN A 122 15.86 6.77 -2.76
C GLN A 122 16.55 5.73 -1.88
N ASP A 123 16.91 4.60 -2.46
CA ASP A 123 17.69 3.60 -1.76
C ASP A 123 19.10 4.12 -1.46
N LEU A 124 19.64 3.83 -0.28
CA LEU A 124 20.93 4.34 0.15
C LEU A 124 22.11 3.54 -0.41
N GLU A 125 21.90 2.27 -0.75
CA GLU A 125 22.93 1.39 -1.29
C GLU A 125 22.97 1.45 -2.81
N ASP A 126 21.82 1.56 -3.46
CA ASP A 126 21.68 1.72 -4.91
C ASP A 126 20.82 2.93 -5.25
N THR A 127 21.47 4.05 -5.55
CA THR A 127 20.79 5.31 -5.89
C THR A 127 20.00 5.28 -7.20
N SER A 128 20.10 4.21 -7.99
CA SER A 128 19.24 3.99 -9.17
C SER A 128 17.85 3.46 -8.79
N ILE A 129 17.68 3.03 -7.54
CA ILE A 129 16.46 2.43 -7.01
C ILE A 129 15.73 3.42 -6.11
N TRP A 130 14.41 3.45 -6.26
CA TRP A 130 13.49 4.18 -5.41
C TRP A 130 12.49 3.21 -4.80
N PHE A 131 12.04 3.45 -3.58
CA PHE A 131 11.04 2.61 -2.94
C PHE A 131 10.00 3.42 -2.17
N ALA A 132 8.81 2.83 -2.02
CA ALA A 132 7.78 3.32 -1.13
C ALA A 132 7.41 2.24 -0.12
N GLN A 133 7.25 2.64 1.16
CA GLN A 133 6.73 1.77 2.19
C GLN A 133 5.22 1.66 2.05
N LEU A 134 4.73 0.45 1.78
CA LEU A 134 3.32 0.12 1.75
C LEU A 134 2.85 -0.37 3.13
N HIS A 135 1.55 -0.54 3.30
CA HIS A 135 0.96 -1.22 4.45
C HIS A 135 0.35 -2.56 4.02
N PRO A 136 0.36 -3.60 4.90
CA PRO A 136 -0.31 -4.87 4.64
C PRO A 136 -1.82 -4.64 4.49
N THR A 137 -2.50 -5.45 3.66
CA THR A 137 -3.93 -5.25 3.34
C THR A 137 -4.81 -6.45 3.66
N PHE A 138 -4.28 -7.41 4.43
CA PHE A 138 -4.93 -8.69 4.69
C PHE A 138 -5.16 -9.46 3.38
N GLU A 139 -4.07 -9.72 2.65
CA GLU A 139 -4.06 -10.28 1.29
C GLU A 139 -4.63 -11.70 1.20
N HIS A 140 -4.63 -12.42 2.32
CA HIS A 140 -5.12 -13.78 2.40
C HIS A 140 -6.48 -13.83 3.07
N ILE A 141 -7.41 -14.62 2.50
CA ILE A 141 -8.79 -14.77 2.98
C ILE A 141 -9.09 -16.25 3.10
N VAL A 142 -9.54 -16.68 4.28
CA VAL A 142 -9.87 -18.09 4.58
C VAL A 142 -11.09 -18.19 5.49
N GLY A 143 -11.67 -19.38 5.53
CA GLY A 143 -12.71 -19.73 6.51
C GLY A 143 -12.17 -20.08 7.90
N PRO A 144 -13.03 -20.18 8.93
CA PRO A 144 -12.65 -20.45 10.30
C PRO A 144 -11.93 -21.80 10.54
N THR A 145 -12.10 -22.76 9.63
CA THR A 145 -11.54 -24.11 9.71
C THR A 145 -10.23 -24.30 8.94
N ALA A 146 -9.67 -23.21 8.38
CA ALA A 146 -8.44 -23.28 7.61
C ALA A 146 -7.25 -23.67 8.48
N ASP A 147 -6.32 -24.44 7.91
CA ASP A 147 -5.03 -24.72 8.54
C ASP A 147 -4.12 -23.49 8.41
N LEU A 148 -3.84 -22.86 9.54
CA LEU A 148 -3.00 -21.66 9.66
C LEU A 148 -1.74 -21.92 10.49
N LYS A 149 -1.33 -23.22 10.59
CA LYS A 149 -0.19 -23.65 11.39
C LYS A 149 1.08 -22.93 11.01
N GLY A 150 1.76 -22.40 12.03
CA GLY A 150 3.04 -21.70 11.88
C GLY A 150 2.95 -20.29 11.31
N LEU A 151 1.79 -19.84 10.83
CA LEU A 151 1.64 -18.51 10.26
C LEU A 151 1.60 -17.45 11.37
N ARG A 152 2.37 -16.39 11.13
CA ARG A 152 2.47 -15.22 12.01
C ARG A 152 2.15 -13.95 11.21
N GLY A 153 1.52 -12.98 11.87
CA GLY A 153 1.23 -11.70 11.21
C GLY A 153 0.15 -10.93 11.93
N ILE A 154 -0.48 -10.05 11.15
CA ILE A 154 -1.72 -9.38 11.54
C ILE A 154 -2.90 -10.12 10.91
N TYR A 155 -4.02 -10.10 11.58
CA TYR A 155 -5.23 -10.73 11.09
C TYR A 155 -6.47 -10.00 11.60
N ARG A 156 -7.58 -10.18 10.90
CA ARG A 156 -8.88 -9.69 11.33
C ARG A 156 -9.95 -10.75 11.11
N TYR A 157 -10.94 -10.75 11.98
CA TYR A 157 -12.13 -11.58 11.85
C TYR A 157 -13.25 -10.73 11.30
N LYS A 158 -14.01 -11.31 10.39
CA LYS A 158 -15.24 -10.74 9.89
C LYS A 158 -16.43 -11.63 10.20
N ASN A 159 -17.60 -11.01 10.36
CA ASN A 159 -18.90 -11.67 10.44
C ASN A 159 -19.86 -10.91 9.52
N ASN A 160 -20.40 -11.59 8.51
CA ASN A 160 -21.25 -10.96 7.49
C ASN A 160 -20.60 -9.70 6.87
N GLY A 161 -19.30 -9.79 6.57
CA GLY A 161 -18.53 -8.68 5.97
C GLY A 161 -18.07 -7.60 6.95
N LEU A 162 -18.58 -7.55 8.18
CA LEU A 162 -18.19 -6.57 9.20
C LEU A 162 -16.96 -7.03 9.98
N ILE A 163 -15.99 -6.16 10.17
CA ILE A 163 -14.81 -6.43 11.00
C ILE A 163 -15.24 -6.47 12.46
N VAL A 164 -15.06 -7.63 13.10
CA VAL A 164 -15.42 -7.85 14.51
C VAL A 164 -14.19 -7.92 15.44
N TYR A 165 -13.01 -8.16 14.88
CA TYR A 165 -11.74 -8.18 15.61
C TYR A 165 -10.55 -7.86 14.71
N ILE A 166 -9.54 -7.20 15.24
CA ILE A 166 -8.20 -7.03 14.64
C ILE A 166 -7.16 -7.44 15.68
N GLY A 167 -6.15 -8.21 15.26
CA GLY A 167 -5.10 -8.68 16.14
C GLY A 167 -3.84 -9.12 15.43
N LYS A 168 -2.84 -9.55 16.22
CA LYS A 168 -1.52 -9.97 15.73
C LYS A 168 -0.98 -11.22 16.46
N GLY A 169 0.07 -11.80 15.91
CA GLY A 169 0.83 -12.90 16.51
C GLY A 169 0.74 -14.20 15.73
N VAL A 170 0.90 -15.34 16.42
CA VAL A 170 0.71 -16.68 15.83
C VAL A 170 -0.79 -16.90 15.63
N ILE A 171 -1.22 -16.93 14.38
CA ILE A 171 -2.63 -16.84 14.01
C ILE A 171 -3.41 -18.04 14.54
N GLU A 172 -2.91 -19.27 14.32
CA GLU A 172 -3.53 -20.49 14.78
C GLU A 172 -3.75 -20.50 16.32
N SER A 173 -2.71 -20.16 17.09
CA SER A 173 -2.80 -20.12 18.57
C SER A 173 -3.86 -19.13 19.06
N ARG A 174 -4.08 -18.05 18.30
CA ARG A 174 -5.05 -17.03 18.64
C ARG A 174 -6.48 -17.44 18.29
N ILE A 175 -6.68 -18.14 17.18
CA ILE A 175 -7.99 -18.70 16.80
C ILE A 175 -8.44 -19.73 17.82
N ASN A 176 -7.54 -20.64 18.21
CA ASN A 176 -7.81 -21.73 19.14
C ASN A 176 -7.81 -21.31 20.62
N ALA A 177 -7.61 -20.04 20.93
CA ALA A 177 -7.58 -19.58 22.32
C ALA A 177 -8.95 -19.80 23.01
N PRO A 178 -9.01 -20.43 24.22
CA PRO A 178 -10.28 -20.79 24.89
C PRO A 178 -11.24 -19.61 25.05
N LYS A 179 -10.75 -18.41 25.29
CA LYS A 179 -11.56 -17.20 25.42
C LYS A 179 -12.26 -16.76 24.13
N ARG A 180 -11.88 -17.32 22.98
CA ARG A 180 -12.42 -16.98 21.66
C ARG A 180 -13.37 -18.03 21.08
N THR A 181 -13.54 -19.15 21.73
CA THR A 181 -14.42 -20.25 21.26
C THR A 181 -15.89 -19.84 21.12
N LYS A 182 -16.30 -18.76 21.81
CA LYS A 182 -17.64 -18.20 21.72
C LYS A 182 -17.78 -17.04 20.76
N TRP A 183 -16.68 -16.67 20.06
CA TRP A 183 -16.72 -15.57 19.11
C TRP A 183 -17.39 -16.03 17.81
N VAL A 184 -18.23 -15.17 17.27
CA VAL A 184 -18.96 -15.43 16.02
C VAL A 184 -18.25 -14.67 14.89
N TYR A 185 -17.73 -15.43 13.92
CA TYR A 185 -17.12 -14.93 12.70
C TYR A 185 -17.18 -16.01 11.61
N ASP A 186 -17.21 -15.57 10.36
CA ASP A 186 -17.29 -16.45 9.18
C ASP A 186 -16.02 -16.41 8.33
N THR A 187 -15.19 -15.38 8.50
CA THR A 187 -14.03 -15.12 7.66
C THR A 187 -12.84 -14.66 8.50
N ILE A 188 -11.67 -15.16 8.15
CA ILE A 188 -10.37 -14.73 8.67
C ILE A 188 -9.61 -14.13 7.49
N GLU A 189 -9.18 -12.88 7.63
CA GLU A 189 -8.29 -12.25 6.69
C GLU A 189 -6.94 -11.95 7.38
N TYR A 190 -5.84 -12.19 6.70
CA TYR A 190 -4.51 -12.01 7.31
C TYR A 190 -3.43 -11.58 6.32
N SER A 191 -2.38 -10.96 6.87
CA SER A 191 -1.12 -10.69 6.20
C SER A 191 0.01 -11.38 6.97
N VAL A 192 0.92 -12.04 6.26
CA VAL A 192 2.06 -12.73 6.89
C VAL A 192 3.14 -11.69 7.21
N ILE A 193 3.50 -11.60 8.49
CA ILE A 193 4.54 -10.69 9.00
C ILE A 193 5.29 -11.44 10.08
N ASN A 194 6.57 -11.77 9.87
CA ASN A 194 7.37 -12.54 10.80
C ASN A 194 7.92 -11.69 11.96
N ASP A 195 8.21 -10.43 11.69
CA ASP A 195 8.76 -9.49 12.67
C ASP A 195 7.70 -9.05 13.69
N PRO A 196 7.89 -9.31 14.99
CA PRO A 196 6.92 -8.95 16.03
C PRO A 196 6.72 -7.44 16.21
N GLU A 197 7.77 -6.62 15.96
CA GLU A 197 7.67 -5.16 16.07
C GLU A 197 6.81 -4.61 14.95
N LYS A 198 7.02 -5.09 13.72
CA LYS A 198 6.16 -4.74 12.58
C LYS A 198 4.73 -5.23 12.76
N GLN A 199 4.51 -6.42 13.35
CA GLN A 199 3.16 -6.88 13.69
C GLN A 199 2.45 -5.90 14.63
N PHE A 200 3.17 -5.37 15.63
CA PHE A 200 2.61 -4.40 16.57
C PHE A 200 2.29 -3.06 15.89
N GLU A 201 3.21 -2.57 15.06
CA GLU A 201 3.03 -1.33 14.28
C GLU A 201 1.78 -1.43 13.39
N TRP A 202 1.66 -2.51 12.60
CA TRP A 202 0.57 -2.68 11.66
C TRP A 202 -0.77 -3.02 12.32
N GLU A 203 -0.79 -3.72 13.45
CA GLU A 203 -2.00 -3.88 14.25
C GLU A 203 -2.53 -2.51 14.71
N ASN A 204 -1.66 -1.67 15.26
CA ASN A 204 -2.02 -0.32 15.72
C ASN A 204 -2.51 0.55 14.57
N PHE A 205 -1.83 0.48 13.40
CA PHE A 205 -2.25 1.19 12.20
C PHE A 205 -3.69 0.82 11.80
N TRP A 206 -3.99 -0.47 11.73
CA TRP A 206 -5.31 -0.94 11.32
C TRP A 206 -6.40 -0.69 12.36
N ILE A 207 -6.08 -0.76 13.65
CA ILE A 207 -7.02 -0.38 14.72
C ILE A 207 -7.33 1.12 14.65
N LYS A 208 -6.30 1.95 14.44
CA LYS A 208 -6.49 3.40 14.27
C LYS A 208 -7.36 3.71 13.05
N LYS A 209 -7.05 3.10 11.92
CA LYS A 209 -7.83 3.25 10.68
C LYS A 209 -9.28 2.82 10.88
N TYR A 210 -9.52 1.67 11.53
CA TYR A 210 -10.87 1.22 11.83
C TYR A 210 -11.64 2.25 12.66
N LYS A 211 -11.01 2.86 13.67
CA LYS A 211 -11.63 3.93 14.47
C LYS A 211 -11.98 5.16 13.63
N GLU A 212 -11.09 5.57 12.74
CA GLU A 212 -11.33 6.71 11.84
C GLU A 212 -12.55 6.46 10.94
N ASP A 213 -12.72 5.23 10.45
CA ASP A 213 -13.81 4.82 9.58
C ASP A 213 -15.13 4.51 10.34
N ASN A 214 -15.08 4.39 11.71
CA ASN A 214 -16.20 3.94 12.53
C ASN A 214 -16.47 4.86 13.76
N GLU A 215 -16.42 6.17 13.58
CA GLU A 215 -16.77 7.17 14.62
C GLU A 215 -15.99 7.00 15.95
N GLY A 216 -14.75 6.57 15.87
CA GLY A 216 -13.90 6.32 17.05
C GLY A 216 -14.13 4.99 17.76
N LYS A 217 -15.07 4.18 17.31
CA LYS A 217 -15.39 2.88 17.93
C LYS A 217 -14.33 1.83 17.59
N LEU A 218 -14.11 0.88 18.49
CA LEU A 218 -13.30 -0.30 18.26
C LEU A 218 -14.12 -1.45 17.64
N PRO A 219 -13.50 -2.42 16.95
CA PRO A 219 -14.16 -3.67 16.60
C PRO A 219 -14.75 -4.35 17.85
N PHE A 220 -15.87 -5.03 17.69
CA PHE A 220 -16.66 -5.57 18.80
C PHE A 220 -15.85 -6.35 19.84
N TYR A 221 -14.98 -7.26 19.40
CA TYR A 221 -14.17 -8.07 20.32
C TYR A 221 -12.86 -7.37 20.77
N ASN A 222 -12.45 -6.27 20.18
CA ASN A 222 -11.33 -5.45 20.67
C ASN A 222 -11.72 -4.61 21.90
N GLN A 223 -13.00 -4.29 22.08
CA GLN A 223 -13.50 -3.51 23.23
C GLN A 223 -13.26 -4.23 24.56
N ASN A 224 -13.31 -5.57 24.52
CA ASN A 224 -13.20 -6.42 25.71
C ASN A 224 -11.78 -6.96 25.97
N SER A 225 -10.82 -6.76 25.04
CA SER A 225 -9.46 -7.27 25.15
C SER A 225 -8.47 -6.25 25.76
N GLY A 226 -8.90 -5.01 25.97
CA GLY A 226 -8.07 -3.89 26.45
C GLY A 226 -7.97 -3.70 27.98
N ARG A 227 -8.38 -4.69 28.79
CA ARG A 227 -8.17 -4.66 30.26
C ARG A 227 -7.31 -5.85 30.68
N GLY A 228 -6.03 -5.72 30.46
CA GLY A 228 -5.11 -6.74 30.94
C GLY A 228 -3.72 -6.58 30.34
N HIS A 229 -3.02 -5.55 30.78
CA HIS A 229 -1.55 -5.51 30.95
C HIS A 229 -1.21 -4.37 31.90
#